data_ec2783d2cf5fbc63398221b72de9cfbc
#
_entry.id   ec2783d2cf5fbc63398221b72de9cfbc
#
_cell.length_a   1.000
_cell.length_b   1.000
_cell.length_c   1.000
_cell.angle_alpha   90.00
_cell.angle_beta   90.00
_cell.angle_gamma   90.00
#
_symmetry.space_group_name_H-M   'P 1'
#
loop_
_entity.id
_entity.type
_entity.pdbx_description
1 polymer ?
#
loop_
_entity_poly.entity_id
_entity_poly.type
_entity_poly.pdbx_seq_one_letter_code
_entity_poly.pdbx_strand_id
1 'polypeptide(L)'
;MAAFKPNPINYILGLDIGIASVGWAMVEIDEEENPIRLIDLGVRVFERAEVPKTGDSLAAARRLARSFRRLTRRRAHRLLRARRLLKREGVLQAADFDENGLIKSLPNIPWQLRAATLDRKLTPLEWSAVLLHLIKHRGYLSQRKNEGETADKELGALLKGVADNAHALQTGNFRTPAELALNKFEKESGHIRNQRGDYSHTFSRKDLQAELNVLFEKQKEFGNPHISDGLKEGIETLLMTQRPALSGDAVQKMLGHCAFEPTEPKAAKNTYTAERFVWLTKLNNLRILEQGNERPLTDTERATLMDEPYRKSKLTYAQARKLLDLDDTAFFKGLRYGKDNAEASTLMEMKAYHAISRALEKEGLKDKKSSLNLSPELQDEIGTAFSLFKTDEDITGRLKGRVQPEILEALLKHISFDKFVQISLKALRRIVPLMEQGKRYDEACAEIYGDHYGKKNTEEKIYLPPIPADEIRNPVVLRALSQARKVINTVVRRYGSPARIHIETAREVGKSFKDRKEIEKRQEENRKDREKAAAKFREYFPNFVGEPKSKDILKLRLYEQQHSKCLYSGKEINLV
;
A
#
# COMPACT_ATOMS: atom_id res chain seq x y z
N MET A 1 -36.86 -34.89 17.15
CA MET A 1 -37.41 -33.82 16.29
C MET A 1 -37.40 -34.35 14.87
N ALA A 2 -38.56 -34.63 14.31
CA ALA A 2 -38.73 -35.16 12.95
C ALA A 2 -38.19 -34.10 11.94
N ALA A 3 -37.29 -34.52 11.07
CA ALA A 3 -36.78 -33.72 9.99
C ALA A 3 -37.94 -33.43 9.05
N PHE A 4 -38.40 -32.16 9.04
CA PHE A 4 -39.33 -31.62 8.04
C PHE A 4 -38.64 -31.78 6.70
N LYS A 5 -39.05 -32.74 5.86
CA LYS A 5 -38.69 -32.76 4.44
C LYS A 5 -39.68 -31.85 3.73
N PRO A 6 -39.34 -30.61 3.40
CA PRO A 6 -40.20 -29.79 2.55
C PRO A 6 -40.26 -30.45 1.16
N ASN A 7 -41.41 -30.42 0.53
CA ASN A 7 -41.49 -30.65 -0.90
C ASN A 7 -40.48 -29.74 -1.59
N PRO A 8 -39.73 -30.23 -2.57
CA PRO A 8 -38.72 -29.43 -3.23
C PRO A 8 -39.41 -28.27 -3.96
N ILE A 9 -39.34 -27.08 -3.38
CA ILE A 9 -39.81 -25.86 -4.00
C ILE A 9 -38.76 -25.45 -5.04
N ASN A 10 -39.17 -25.27 -6.28
CA ASN A 10 -38.28 -24.75 -7.31
C ASN A 10 -38.25 -23.21 -7.20
N TYR A 11 -37.07 -22.65 -6.87
CA TYR A 11 -36.94 -21.23 -6.59
C TYR A 11 -35.63 -20.63 -7.01
N ILE A 12 -35.65 -19.31 -7.27
CA ILE A 12 -34.48 -18.45 -7.45
C ILE A 12 -34.19 -17.72 -6.14
N LEU A 13 -32.93 -17.71 -5.71
CA LEU A 13 -32.44 -16.89 -4.60
C LEU A 13 -31.75 -15.64 -5.13
N GLY A 14 -32.36 -14.47 -4.95
CA GLY A 14 -31.76 -13.17 -5.19
C GLY A 14 -30.98 -12.69 -3.97
N LEU A 15 -29.79 -12.15 -4.17
CA LEU A 15 -28.90 -11.59 -3.14
C LEU A 15 -28.42 -10.21 -3.54
N ASP A 16 -28.56 -9.23 -2.64
CA ASP A 16 -27.92 -7.92 -2.73
C ASP A 16 -26.86 -7.81 -1.64
N ILE A 17 -25.57 -7.84 -2.04
CA ILE A 17 -24.44 -7.88 -1.10
C ILE A 17 -23.83 -6.49 -0.97
N GLY A 18 -24.16 -5.82 0.14
CA GLY A 18 -23.57 -4.56 0.57
C GLY A 18 -22.39 -4.72 1.54
N ILE A 19 -21.81 -3.59 1.94
CA ILE A 19 -20.69 -3.54 2.91
C ILE A 19 -21.13 -3.69 4.37
N ALA A 20 -22.41 -3.51 4.66
CA ALA A 20 -23.02 -3.56 6.00
C ALA A 20 -24.32 -4.36 6.04
N SER A 21 -24.79 -4.87 4.90
CA SER A 21 -26.03 -5.64 4.80
C SER A 21 -25.94 -6.68 3.68
N VAL A 22 -26.75 -7.71 3.81
CA VAL A 22 -27.05 -8.65 2.74
C VAL A 22 -28.56 -8.74 2.66
N GLY A 23 -29.15 -8.17 1.59
CA GLY A 23 -30.54 -8.36 1.21
C GLY A 23 -30.69 -9.72 0.53
N TRP A 24 -31.83 -10.36 0.72
CA TRP A 24 -32.15 -11.61 0.04
C TRP A 24 -33.64 -11.72 -0.22
N ALA A 25 -34.00 -12.38 -1.33
CA ALA A 25 -35.36 -12.69 -1.69
C ALA A 25 -35.42 -14.05 -2.37
N MET A 26 -36.50 -14.79 -2.13
CA MET A 26 -36.77 -16.08 -2.73
C MET A 26 -38.04 -16.01 -3.57
N VAL A 27 -37.93 -16.32 -4.86
CA VAL A 27 -39.03 -16.30 -5.81
C VAL A 27 -39.24 -17.71 -6.34
N GLU A 28 -40.45 -18.24 -6.15
CA GLU A 28 -40.84 -19.52 -6.74
C GLU A 28 -41.01 -19.37 -8.25
N ILE A 29 -40.54 -20.37 -8.99
CA ILE A 29 -40.56 -20.39 -10.45
C ILE A 29 -41.25 -21.67 -10.95
N ASP A 30 -41.86 -21.58 -12.13
CA ASP A 30 -42.38 -22.73 -12.87
C ASP A 30 -41.28 -23.49 -13.63
N GLU A 31 -41.67 -24.50 -14.41
CA GLU A 31 -40.75 -25.29 -15.24
C GLU A 31 -40.10 -24.47 -16.38
N GLU A 32 -40.76 -23.38 -16.79
CA GLU A 32 -40.27 -22.43 -17.80
C GLU A 32 -39.46 -21.27 -17.20
N GLU A 33 -39.16 -21.34 -15.88
CA GLU A 33 -38.46 -20.32 -15.09
C GLU A 33 -39.16 -18.97 -14.95
N ASN A 34 -40.49 -18.91 -15.17
CA ASN A 34 -41.28 -17.70 -14.92
C ASN A 34 -41.56 -17.56 -13.41
N PRO A 35 -41.53 -16.33 -12.87
CA PRO A 35 -41.83 -16.10 -11.46
C PRO A 35 -43.32 -16.32 -11.15
N ILE A 36 -43.61 -17.20 -10.18
CA ILE A 36 -44.97 -17.50 -9.72
C ILE A 36 -45.33 -16.60 -8.52
N ARG A 37 -44.50 -16.63 -7.48
CA ARG A 37 -44.73 -15.85 -6.26
C ARG A 37 -43.48 -15.60 -5.45
N LEU A 38 -43.52 -14.59 -4.59
CA LEU A 38 -42.50 -14.34 -3.58
C LEU A 38 -42.74 -15.30 -2.41
N ILE A 39 -41.73 -16.13 -2.06
CA ILE A 39 -41.79 -17.07 -0.94
C ILE A 39 -41.44 -16.39 0.37
N ASP A 40 -40.27 -15.73 0.39
CA ASP A 40 -39.73 -15.08 1.58
C ASP A 40 -38.72 -14.03 1.16
N LEU A 41 -38.46 -13.03 2.01
CA LEU A 41 -37.45 -12.01 1.81
C LEU A 41 -36.93 -11.48 3.15
N GLY A 42 -35.75 -10.87 3.12
CA GLY A 42 -35.23 -10.25 4.32
C GLY A 42 -33.91 -9.56 4.11
N VAL A 43 -33.42 -8.98 5.19
CA VAL A 43 -32.11 -8.33 5.20
C VAL A 43 -31.34 -8.73 6.45
N ARG A 44 -30.06 -9.07 6.26
CA ARG A 44 -29.11 -9.28 7.35
C ARG A 44 -28.17 -8.09 7.46
N VAL A 45 -28.37 -7.28 8.50
CA VAL A 45 -27.51 -6.12 8.81
C VAL A 45 -26.36 -6.56 9.72
N PHE A 46 -25.17 -5.95 9.51
CA PHE A 46 -23.98 -6.19 10.31
C PHE A 46 -23.05 -4.96 10.32
N GLU A 47 -22.19 -4.87 11.34
CA GLU A 47 -21.22 -3.78 11.41
C GLU A 47 -20.17 -3.89 10.31
N ARG A 48 -19.78 -2.75 9.74
CA ARG A 48 -18.68 -2.66 8.78
C ARG A 48 -17.36 -3.12 9.42
N ALA A 49 -16.48 -3.77 8.66
CA ALA A 49 -15.18 -4.22 9.16
C ALA A 49 -14.11 -3.11 9.11
N GLU A 50 -14.54 -1.87 9.27
CA GLU A 50 -13.67 -0.67 9.22
C GLU A 50 -14.13 0.38 10.24
N VAL A 51 -13.23 1.30 10.60
CA VAL A 51 -13.53 2.44 11.48
C VAL A 51 -14.38 3.45 10.72
N PRO A 52 -15.57 3.86 11.23
CA PRO A 52 -16.52 4.67 10.46
C PRO A 52 -15.98 6.02 9.97
N LYS A 53 -15.07 6.66 10.73
CA LYS A 53 -14.55 8.00 10.40
C LYS A 53 -13.34 7.98 9.45
N THR A 54 -12.49 6.95 9.56
CA THR A 54 -11.19 6.91 8.85
C THR A 54 -11.13 5.81 7.79
N GLY A 55 -12.01 4.81 7.83
CA GLY A 55 -11.96 3.63 6.97
C GLY A 55 -10.82 2.67 7.28
N ASP A 56 -10.11 2.88 8.40
CA ASP A 56 -9.04 2.00 8.82
C ASP A 56 -9.58 0.62 9.20
N SER A 57 -8.77 -0.41 8.96
CA SER A 57 -9.10 -1.76 9.42
C SER A 57 -9.26 -1.77 10.94
N LEU A 58 -10.32 -2.37 11.47
CA LEU A 58 -10.51 -2.59 12.92
C LEU A 58 -9.31 -3.31 13.59
N ALA A 59 -8.50 -4.04 12.80
CA ALA A 59 -7.26 -4.64 13.26
C ALA A 59 -6.09 -3.66 13.37
N ALA A 60 -6.18 -2.43 12.82
CA ALA A 60 -5.08 -1.46 12.80
C ALA A 60 -4.67 -1.06 14.22
N ALA A 61 -5.61 -0.70 15.09
CA ALA A 61 -5.34 -0.35 16.49
C ALA A 61 -4.68 -1.51 17.25
N ARG A 62 -5.14 -2.75 17.06
CA ARG A 62 -4.52 -3.94 17.68
C ARG A 62 -3.11 -4.20 17.16
N ARG A 63 -2.86 -3.99 15.85
CA ARG A 63 -1.52 -4.10 15.25
C ARG A 63 -0.58 -3.06 15.81
N LEU A 64 -1.03 -1.80 15.92
CA LEU A 64 -0.27 -0.71 16.51
C LEU A 64 0.09 -0.99 17.97
N ALA A 65 -0.89 -1.33 18.81
CA ALA A 65 -0.67 -1.70 20.21
C ALA A 65 0.30 -2.90 20.36
N ARG A 66 0.20 -3.91 19.48
CA ARG A 66 1.13 -5.04 19.44
C ARG A 66 2.55 -4.61 19.06
N SER A 67 2.68 -3.68 18.11
CA SER A 67 3.96 -3.12 17.69
C SER A 67 4.64 -2.39 18.86
N PHE A 68 3.92 -1.53 19.57
CA PHE A 68 4.42 -0.84 20.76
C PHE A 68 4.84 -1.81 21.87
N ARG A 69 4.02 -2.81 22.18
CA ARG A 69 4.39 -3.84 23.18
C ARG A 69 5.66 -4.62 22.79
N ARG A 70 5.80 -4.95 21.50
CA ARG A 70 7.02 -5.62 20.99
C ARG A 70 8.25 -4.73 21.10
N LEU A 71 8.11 -3.45 20.77
CA LEU A 71 9.20 -2.47 20.88
C LEU A 71 9.67 -2.33 22.33
N THR A 72 8.73 -2.12 23.26
CA THR A 72 9.00 -2.00 24.70
C THR A 72 9.64 -3.27 25.27
N ARG A 73 9.08 -4.46 24.94
CA ARG A 73 9.66 -5.75 25.38
C ARG A 73 11.08 -5.95 24.86
N ARG A 74 11.36 -5.62 23.60
CA ARG A 74 12.71 -5.71 23.03
C ARG A 74 13.70 -4.78 23.72
N ARG A 75 13.28 -3.56 24.08
CA ARG A 75 14.08 -2.61 24.84
C ARG A 75 14.39 -3.14 26.24
N ALA A 76 13.36 -3.60 26.96
CA ALA A 76 13.52 -4.19 28.28
C ALA A 76 14.45 -5.41 28.28
N HIS A 77 14.30 -6.30 27.30
CA HIS A 77 15.16 -7.48 27.16
C HIS A 77 16.62 -7.12 26.88
N ARG A 78 16.88 -6.11 26.05
CA ARG A 78 18.27 -5.62 25.83
C ARG A 78 18.89 -5.08 27.12
N LEU A 79 18.14 -4.25 27.86
CA LEU A 79 18.61 -3.71 29.14
C LEU A 79 18.87 -4.82 30.18
N LEU A 80 18.02 -5.86 30.21
CA LEU A 80 18.25 -7.03 31.06
C LEU A 80 19.55 -7.75 30.69
N ARG A 81 19.79 -7.96 29.39
CA ARG A 81 21.05 -8.57 28.92
C ARG A 81 22.26 -7.71 29.25
N ALA A 82 22.15 -6.40 29.13
CA ALA A 82 23.22 -5.47 29.50
C ALA A 82 23.53 -5.53 31.00
N ARG A 83 22.51 -5.52 31.87
CA ARG A 83 22.70 -5.68 33.32
C ARG A 83 23.36 -7.01 33.68
N ARG A 84 22.97 -8.09 33.02
CA ARG A 84 23.60 -9.41 33.22
C ARG A 84 25.07 -9.40 32.76
N LEU A 85 25.37 -8.69 31.67
CA LEU A 85 26.74 -8.49 31.18
C LEU A 85 27.58 -7.72 32.20
N LEU A 86 27.07 -6.58 32.68
CA LEU A 86 27.77 -5.76 33.70
C LEU A 86 28.08 -6.58 34.98
N LYS A 87 27.14 -7.46 35.40
CA LYS A 87 27.39 -8.36 36.53
C LYS A 87 28.44 -9.43 36.22
N ARG A 88 28.37 -10.04 35.04
CA ARG A 88 29.31 -11.09 34.61
C ARG A 88 30.74 -10.56 34.49
N GLU A 89 30.89 -9.37 33.96
CA GLU A 89 32.19 -8.72 33.77
C GLU A 89 32.71 -8.02 35.04
N GLY A 90 32.03 -8.18 36.17
CA GLY A 90 32.49 -7.66 37.46
C GLY A 90 32.42 -6.12 37.60
N VAL A 91 31.73 -5.42 36.71
CA VAL A 91 31.50 -3.97 36.82
C VAL A 91 30.61 -3.66 38.03
N LEU A 92 29.58 -4.48 38.25
CA LEU A 92 28.62 -4.40 39.35
C LEU A 92 28.56 -5.72 40.09
N GLN A 93 28.37 -5.65 41.42
CA GLN A 93 28.22 -6.80 42.29
C GLN A 93 26.75 -7.15 42.49
N ALA A 94 26.46 -8.32 43.07
CA ALA A 94 25.11 -8.76 43.35
C ALA A 94 24.34 -7.79 44.27
N ALA A 95 25.04 -7.15 45.20
CA ALA A 95 24.48 -6.20 46.15
C ALA A 95 23.99 -4.88 45.50
N ASP A 96 24.50 -4.56 44.30
CA ASP A 96 24.08 -3.37 43.55
C ASP A 96 22.72 -3.51 42.90
N PHE A 97 22.13 -4.71 42.94
CA PHE A 97 20.82 -5.00 42.35
C PHE A 97 19.73 -5.15 43.42
N ASP A 98 18.52 -4.71 43.08
CA ASP A 98 17.33 -5.00 43.87
C ASP A 98 16.76 -6.40 43.56
N GLU A 99 15.68 -6.77 44.25
CA GLU A 99 14.97 -8.05 44.09
C GLU A 99 14.43 -8.27 42.65
N ASN A 100 14.14 -7.19 41.92
CA ASN A 100 13.67 -7.21 40.54
C ASN A 100 14.84 -7.21 39.50
N GLY A 101 16.10 -7.24 39.95
CA GLY A 101 17.29 -7.17 39.11
C GLY A 101 17.49 -5.80 38.46
N LEU A 102 17.01 -4.72 39.07
CA LEU A 102 17.31 -3.34 38.69
C LEU A 102 18.49 -2.84 39.52
N ILE A 103 19.27 -1.94 38.93
CA ILE A 103 20.43 -1.36 39.64
C ILE A 103 19.93 -0.30 40.62
N LYS A 104 20.34 -0.45 41.88
CA LYS A 104 20.10 0.53 42.94
C LYS A 104 20.92 1.79 42.66
N SER A 105 20.38 2.95 43.00
CA SER A 105 21.10 4.24 43.00
C SER A 105 21.83 4.59 41.68
N LEU A 106 21.27 4.20 40.53
CA LEU A 106 21.85 4.54 39.24
C LEU A 106 21.75 6.06 38.99
N PRO A 107 22.85 6.77 38.67
CA PRO A 107 22.82 8.20 38.39
C PRO A 107 21.88 8.57 37.23
N ASN A 108 21.05 9.62 37.41
CA ASN A 108 20.06 10.05 36.41
C ASN A 108 20.54 11.22 35.53
N ILE A 109 21.83 11.32 35.30
CA ILE A 109 22.47 12.34 34.45
C ILE A 109 23.33 11.71 33.34
N PRO A 110 22.77 10.78 32.54
CA PRO A 110 23.59 9.96 31.66
C PRO A 110 24.27 10.72 30.53
N TRP A 111 23.72 11.83 30.06
CA TRP A 111 24.34 12.67 29.03
C TRP A 111 25.59 13.35 29.56
N GLN A 112 25.50 13.97 30.74
CA GLN A 112 26.62 14.61 31.42
C GLN A 112 27.72 13.60 31.75
N LEU A 113 27.36 12.39 32.18
CA LEU A 113 28.30 11.32 32.44
C LEU A 113 29.01 10.83 31.18
N ARG A 114 28.31 10.75 30.03
CA ARG A 114 28.93 10.40 28.74
C ARG A 114 29.99 11.42 28.32
N ALA A 115 29.72 12.72 28.52
CA ALA A 115 30.71 13.76 28.29
C ALA A 115 31.86 13.67 29.30
N ALA A 116 31.55 13.53 30.59
CA ALA A 116 32.57 13.42 31.66
C ALA A 116 33.49 12.17 31.53
N THR A 117 33.02 11.13 30.83
CA THR A 117 33.82 9.93 30.51
C THR A 117 35.10 10.26 29.74
N LEU A 118 35.11 11.37 29.00
CA LEU A 118 36.24 11.83 28.19
C LEU A 118 37.32 12.51 29.00
N ASP A 119 37.00 12.97 30.21
CA ASP A 119 37.87 13.88 30.99
C ASP A 119 38.22 13.32 32.36
N ARG A 120 37.56 12.27 32.85
CA ARG A 120 37.84 11.64 34.13
C ARG A 120 37.50 10.15 34.17
N LYS A 121 38.09 9.45 35.13
CA LYS A 121 37.67 8.10 35.48
C LYS A 121 36.29 8.10 36.09
N LEU A 122 35.43 7.19 35.64
CA LEU A 122 34.09 6.99 36.17
C LEU A 122 34.05 5.89 37.25
N THR A 123 33.14 6.06 38.21
CA THR A 123 32.79 5.00 39.16
C THR A 123 32.03 3.86 38.47
N PRO A 124 31.96 2.66 39.06
CA PRO A 124 31.22 1.51 38.46
C PRO A 124 29.75 1.84 38.16
N LEU A 125 29.05 2.58 39.01
CA LEU A 125 27.65 2.98 38.82
C LEU A 125 27.53 4.04 37.71
N GLU A 126 28.39 5.02 37.65
CA GLU A 126 28.43 6.03 36.57
C GLU A 126 28.69 5.35 35.21
N TRP A 127 29.69 4.45 35.14
CA TRP A 127 30.01 3.69 33.93
C TRP A 127 28.86 2.84 33.47
N SER A 128 28.19 2.16 34.41
CA SER A 128 26.97 1.39 34.14
C SER A 128 25.85 2.26 33.59
N ALA A 129 25.64 3.49 34.13
CA ALA A 129 24.64 4.43 33.64
C ALA A 129 24.91 4.85 32.18
N VAL A 130 26.16 5.13 31.84
CA VAL A 130 26.63 5.46 30.47
C VAL A 130 26.30 4.32 29.51
N LEU A 131 26.74 3.10 29.81
CA LEU A 131 26.57 1.94 28.94
C LEU A 131 25.09 1.57 28.75
N LEU A 132 24.31 1.58 29.82
CA LEU A 132 22.86 1.32 29.76
C LEU A 132 22.12 2.41 28.97
N HIS A 133 22.56 3.67 29.07
CA HIS A 133 21.96 4.75 28.29
C HIS A 133 22.21 4.58 26.78
N LEU A 134 23.42 4.24 26.35
CA LEU A 134 23.73 3.93 24.95
C LEU A 134 22.88 2.78 24.42
N ILE A 135 22.73 1.69 25.18
CA ILE A 135 21.92 0.53 24.80
C ILE A 135 20.41 0.86 24.76
N LYS A 136 19.95 1.76 25.64
CA LYS A 136 18.56 2.21 25.67
C LYS A 136 18.23 3.10 24.48
N HIS A 137 19.15 3.98 24.06
CA HIS A 137 19.01 5.00 23.03
C HIS A 137 20.01 4.78 21.89
N ARG A 138 19.84 3.71 21.12
CA ARG A 138 20.82 3.19 20.14
C ARG A 138 20.97 3.99 18.84
N GLY A 139 20.23 5.08 18.68
CA GLY A 139 20.21 5.82 17.42
C GLY A 139 19.52 5.08 16.26
N TYR A 140 19.52 5.71 15.12
CA TYR A 140 18.94 5.18 13.89
C TYR A 140 19.96 4.30 13.16
N LEU A 141 19.52 3.15 12.66
CA LEU A 141 20.30 2.27 11.79
C LEU A 141 19.65 2.24 10.41
N SER A 142 20.26 2.89 9.45
CA SER A 142 19.91 2.77 8.04
C SER A 142 20.19 1.35 7.54
N GLN A 143 19.27 0.80 6.76
CA GLN A 143 19.41 -0.51 6.12
C GLN A 143 19.67 -0.41 4.63
N ARG A 144 19.39 0.75 4.02
CA ARG A 144 19.53 0.98 2.58
C ARG A 144 20.06 2.38 2.27
N LYS A 145 20.87 2.47 1.22
CA LYS A 145 21.44 3.75 0.73
C LYS A 145 20.34 4.71 0.24
N ASN A 146 19.26 4.19 -0.33
CA ASN A 146 18.17 4.99 -0.91
C ASN A 146 17.15 5.54 0.09
N GLU A 147 17.31 5.27 1.39
CA GLU A 147 16.38 5.81 2.40
C GLU A 147 16.32 7.34 2.38
N GLY A 148 17.41 8.01 1.97
CA GLY A 148 17.47 9.47 1.84
C GLY A 148 16.56 10.08 0.76
N GLU A 149 16.12 9.29 -0.23
CA GLU A 149 15.19 9.72 -1.31
C GLU A 149 13.73 9.34 -1.03
N THR A 150 13.38 9.11 0.22
CA THR A 150 12.02 8.69 0.60
C THR A 150 10.97 9.76 0.36
N ALA A 151 9.79 9.37 -0.12
CA ALA A 151 8.61 10.22 -0.20
C ALA A 151 7.89 10.36 1.17
N ASP A 152 8.28 9.58 2.17
CA ASP A 152 7.75 9.67 3.54
C ASP A 152 8.35 10.88 4.24
N LYS A 153 7.50 11.86 4.57
CA LYS A 153 7.90 13.12 5.21
C LYS A 153 8.54 12.93 6.58
N GLU A 154 8.03 11.98 7.38
CA GLU A 154 8.57 11.70 8.71
C GLU A 154 9.94 11.03 8.63
N LEU A 155 10.08 10.04 7.76
CA LEU A 155 11.36 9.39 7.53
C LEU A 155 12.36 10.36 6.92
N GLY A 156 11.96 11.21 5.97
CA GLY A 156 12.81 12.26 5.39
C GLY A 156 13.31 13.26 6.43
N ALA A 157 12.45 13.72 7.33
CA ALA A 157 12.85 14.62 8.44
C ALA A 157 13.83 13.95 9.41
N LEU A 158 13.61 12.66 9.73
CA LEU A 158 14.52 11.87 10.56
C LEU A 158 15.91 11.74 9.92
N LEU A 159 15.96 11.38 8.64
CA LEU A 159 17.21 11.19 7.91
C LEU A 159 17.97 12.49 7.75
N LYS A 160 17.26 13.61 7.54
CA LYS A 160 17.86 14.95 7.53
C LYS A 160 18.50 15.25 8.90
N GLY A 161 17.79 15.02 10.01
CA GLY A 161 18.34 15.21 11.35
C GLY A 161 19.59 14.36 11.60
N VAL A 162 19.60 13.11 11.12
CA VAL A 162 20.80 12.23 11.21
C VAL A 162 21.97 12.80 10.40
N ALA A 163 21.73 13.27 9.17
CA ALA A 163 22.76 13.83 8.31
C ALA A 163 23.33 15.15 8.87
N ASP A 164 22.46 16.05 9.32
CA ASP A 164 22.84 17.34 9.91
C ASP A 164 23.70 17.14 11.17
N ASN A 165 23.36 16.15 12.01
CA ASN A 165 24.13 15.84 13.22
C ASN A 165 25.46 15.13 12.90
N ALA A 166 25.51 14.25 11.91
CA ALA A 166 26.76 13.66 11.45
C ALA A 166 27.69 14.74 10.87
N HIS A 167 27.17 15.68 10.11
CA HIS A 167 27.94 16.82 9.60
C HIS A 167 28.45 17.71 10.75
N ALA A 168 27.61 18.01 11.74
CA ALA A 168 28.01 18.80 12.92
C ALA A 168 29.10 18.12 13.75
N LEU A 169 29.11 16.78 13.82
CA LEU A 169 30.17 16.02 14.46
C LEU A 169 31.52 16.08 13.69
N GLN A 170 31.45 16.13 12.35
CA GLN A 170 32.65 16.19 11.51
C GLN A 170 33.26 17.59 11.45
N THR A 171 32.46 18.63 11.45
CA THR A 171 32.87 20.03 11.26
C THR A 171 32.98 20.82 12.55
N GLY A 172 32.30 20.36 13.62
CA GLY A 172 32.27 21.01 14.93
C GLY A 172 33.39 20.49 15.85
N ASN A 173 33.69 21.24 16.92
CA ASN A 173 34.64 20.86 17.95
C ASN A 173 34.07 19.90 18.99
N PHE A 174 33.24 18.91 18.54
CA PHE A 174 32.64 17.93 19.43
C PHE A 174 33.31 16.59 19.30
N ARG A 175 33.83 16.06 20.42
CA ARG A 175 34.51 14.75 20.43
C ARG A 175 33.52 13.58 20.31
N THR A 176 32.26 13.77 20.76
CA THR A 176 31.24 12.72 20.78
C THR A 176 29.82 13.28 20.59
N PRO A 177 28.88 12.43 20.19
CA PRO A 177 27.44 12.75 20.17
C PRO A 177 26.90 13.32 21.49
N ALA A 178 27.44 12.88 22.63
CA ALA A 178 27.00 13.41 23.93
C ALA A 178 27.41 14.86 24.13
N GLU A 179 28.61 15.24 23.75
CA GLU A 179 29.07 16.63 23.80
C GLU A 179 28.25 17.53 22.87
N LEU A 180 28.00 17.08 21.66
CA LEU A 180 27.14 17.80 20.74
C LEU A 180 25.74 17.99 21.33
N ALA A 181 25.17 16.95 21.92
CA ALA A 181 23.84 17.01 22.52
C ALA A 181 23.75 18.03 23.67
N LEU A 182 24.73 18.07 24.55
CA LEU A 182 24.78 19.00 25.68
C LEU A 182 25.08 20.44 25.23
N ASN A 183 26.01 20.61 24.28
CA ASN A 183 26.45 21.94 23.89
C ASN A 183 25.57 22.60 22.82
N LYS A 184 24.90 21.80 21.99
CA LYS A 184 24.02 22.30 20.95
C LYS A 184 22.55 22.14 21.31
N PHE A 185 22.06 20.91 21.47
CA PHE A 185 20.61 20.68 21.65
C PHE A 185 20.08 21.27 22.94
N GLU A 186 20.76 21.04 24.08
CA GLU A 186 20.32 21.56 25.36
C GLU A 186 20.31 23.09 25.40
N LYS A 187 21.34 23.73 24.81
CA LYS A 187 21.43 25.19 24.75
C LYS A 187 20.45 25.83 23.76
N GLU A 188 20.25 25.22 22.60
CA GLU A 188 19.39 25.80 21.55
C GLU A 188 17.90 25.55 21.82
N SER A 189 17.51 24.38 22.33
CA SER A 189 16.11 23.95 22.45
C SER A 189 15.64 23.68 23.89
N GLY A 190 16.56 23.74 24.88
CA GLY A 190 16.25 23.41 26.28
C GLY A 190 15.98 21.93 26.55
N HIS A 191 16.18 21.06 25.55
CA HIS A 191 15.98 19.63 25.69
C HIS A 191 16.87 18.85 24.73
N ILE A 192 17.33 17.68 25.16
CA ILE A 192 18.25 16.83 24.37
C ILE A 192 17.50 15.82 23.49
N ARG A 193 16.25 15.49 23.81
CA ARG A 193 15.48 14.44 23.11
C ARG A 193 14.49 15.05 22.14
N ASN A 194 14.28 14.37 21.02
CA ASN A 194 13.20 14.70 20.10
C ASN A 194 11.83 14.74 20.79
N GLN A 195 11.01 15.72 20.45
CA GLN A 195 9.65 15.91 20.94
C GLN A 195 8.67 15.96 19.77
N ARG A 196 7.49 15.32 19.91
CA ARG A 196 6.30 15.43 19.06
C ARG A 196 6.56 15.65 17.55
N GLY A 197 7.24 14.69 16.91
CA GLY A 197 7.46 14.76 15.44
C GLY A 197 8.68 15.59 15.02
N ASP A 198 9.43 16.14 15.95
CA ASP A 198 10.77 16.67 15.71
C ASP A 198 11.79 15.53 15.74
N TYR A 199 12.60 15.41 14.72
CA TYR A 199 13.62 14.39 14.55
C TYR A 199 15.04 14.98 14.48
N SER A 200 15.21 16.29 14.71
CA SER A 200 16.48 17.02 14.58
C SER A 200 17.58 16.52 15.52
N HIS A 201 17.21 15.91 16.66
CA HIS A 201 18.14 15.38 17.66
C HIS A 201 18.42 13.88 17.49
N THR A 202 18.34 13.36 16.27
CA THR A 202 18.59 11.95 16.01
C THR A 202 20.03 11.71 15.56
N PHE A 203 20.73 10.80 16.26
CA PHE A 203 22.07 10.33 15.85
C PHE A 203 21.97 9.01 15.07
N SER A 204 22.93 8.76 14.18
CA SER A 204 23.10 7.44 13.60
C SER A 204 23.62 6.45 14.64
N ARG A 205 23.37 5.16 14.40
CA ARG A 205 23.94 4.12 15.28
C ARG A 205 25.44 3.99 15.11
N LYS A 206 25.95 4.34 13.93
CA LYS A 206 27.41 4.37 13.66
C LYS A 206 28.10 5.44 14.48
N ASP A 207 27.50 6.64 14.61
CA ASP A 207 28.07 7.71 15.46
C ASP A 207 28.11 7.28 16.93
N LEU A 208 27.06 6.59 17.42
CA LEU A 208 27.04 6.07 18.79
C LEU A 208 27.97 4.88 18.99
N GLN A 209 28.28 4.11 17.96
CA GLN A 209 29.32 3.07 18.00
C GLN A 209 30.70 3.70 18.06
N ALA A 210 30.97 4.73 17.26
CA ALA A 210 32.22 5.49 17.32
C ALA A 210 32.40 6.13 18.71
N GLU A 211 31.35 6.75 19.26
CA GLU A 211 31.41 7.24 20.64
C GLU A 211 31.74 6.13 21.64
N LEU A 212 31.06 4.97 21.56
CA LEU A 212 31.35 3.84 22.45
C LEU A 212 32.84 3.48 22.45
N ASN A 213 33.47 3.43 21.28
CA ASN A 213 34.90 3.15 21.15
C ASN A 213 35.74 4.19 21.87
N VAL A 214 35.50 5.48 21.62
CA VAL A 214 36.22 6.58 22.29
C VAL A 214 36.03 6.53 23.81
N LEU A 215 34.83 6.24 24.30
CA LEU A 215 34.57 6.15 25.74
C LEU A 215 35.34 5.00 26.39
N PHE A 216 35.43 3.82 25.75
CA PHE A 216 36.22 2.70 26.23
C PHE A 216 37.74 3.01 26.24
N GLU A 217 38.24 3.65 25.21
CA GLU A 217 39.65 4.06 25.10
C GLU A 217 40.02 5.05 26.22
N LYS A 218 39.21 6.09 26.42
CA LYS A 218 39.46 7.08 27.48
C LYS A 218 39.38 6.48 28.89
N GLN A 219 38.45 5.61 29.17
CA GLN A 219 38.37 4.94 30.47
C GLN A 219 39.54 3.97 30.69
N LYS A 220 40.10 3.37 29.62
CA LYS A 220 41.30 2.56 29.68
C LYS A 220 42.53 3.44 29.99
N GLU A 221 42.65 4.62 29.33
CA GLU A 221 43.71 5.62 29.62
C GLU A 221 43.66 6.09 31.08
N PHE A 222 42.49 6.31 31.65
CA PHE A 222 42.33 6.69 33.07
C PHE A 222 42.50 5.52 34.06
N GLY A 223 42.88 4.35 33.60
CA GLY A 223 43.08 3.17 34.46
C GLY A 223 41.81 2.69 35.14
N ASN A 224 40.66 2.70 34.45
CA ASN A 224 39.43 2.14 34.98
C ASN A 224 39.53 0.60 35.00
N PRO A 225 39.48 -0.06 36.18
CA PRO A 225 39.69 -1.50 36.30
C PRO A 225 38.54 -2.32 35.69
N HIS A 226 37.41 -1.69 35.35
CA HIS A 226 36.21 -2.35 34.83
C HIS A 226 36.15 -2.36 33.28
N ILE A 227 37.28 -2.10 32.62
CA ILE A 227 37.40 -2.15 31.16
C ILE A 227 37.96 -3.51 30.75
N SER A 228 37.14 -4.32 30.08
CA SER A 228 37.51 -5.58 29.46
C SER A 228 37.08 -5.64 28.00
N ASP A 229 37.81 -6.40 27.18
CA ASP A 229 37.44 -6.62 25.78
C ASP A 229 36.06 -7.36 25.70
N GLY A 230 35.80 -8.30 26.62
CA GLY A 230 34.52 -8.99 26.70
C GLY A 230 33.34 -8.07 27.02
N LEU A 231 33.56 -7.05 27.86
CA LEU A 231 32.55 -6.01 28.11
C LEU A 231 32.31 -5.18 26.84
N LYS A 232 33.38 -4.73 26.19
CA LYS A 232 33.31 -3.89 24.96
C LYS A 232 32.53 -4.63 23.87
N GLU A 233 32.93 -5.84 23.52
CA GLU A 233 32.26 -6.66 22.49
C GLU A 233 30.81 -6.96 22.83
N GLY A 234 30.54 -7.27 24.11
CA GLY A 234 29.19 -7.53 24.57
C GLY A 234 28.24 -6.31 24.47
N ILE A 235 28.73 -5.14 24.85
CA ILE A 235 27.98 -3.87 24.74
C ILE A 235 27.80 -3.47 23.26
N GLU A 236 28.85 -3.60 22.45
CA GLU A 236 28.76 -3.32 21.00
C GLU A 236 27.78 -4.24 20.30
N THR A 237 27.79 -5.52 20.61
CA THR A 237 26.79 -6.48 20.12
C THR A 237 25.37 -6.06 20.49
N LEU A 238 25.13 -5.64 21.74
CA LEU A 238 23.81 -5.18 22.18
C LEU A 238 23.40 -3.85 21.53
N LEU A 239 24.35 -2.98 21.25
CA LEU A 239 24.12 -1.71 20.54
C LEU A 239 23.74 -1.98 19.08
N MET A 240 24.50 -2.80 18.37
CA MET A 240 24.39 -2.97 16.92
C MET A 240 23.35 -4.00 16.50
N THR A 241 23.11 -5.07 17.29
CA THR A 241 22.17 -6.14 16.92
C THR A 241 20.75 -5.60 16.67
N GLN A 242 20.24 -5.88 15.49
CA GLN A 242 18.86 -5.57 15.11
C GLN A 242 18.23 -6.80 14.46
N ARG A 243 16.95 -7.07 14.82
CA ARG A 243 16.20 -8.11 14.12
C ARG A 243 15.99 -7.63 12.68
N PRO A 244 16.42 -8.41 11.68
CA PRO A 244 16.25 -8.04 10.28
C PRO A 244 14.75 -7.94 9.94
N ALA A 245 14.42 -7.10 8.96
CA ALA A 245 13.10 -7.10 8.33
C ALA A 245 12.88 -8.42 7.61
N LEU A 246 11.62 -8.78 7.39
CA LEU A 246 11.30 -9.93 6.53
C LEU A 246 11.80 -9.63 5.12
N SER A 247 12.58 -10.53 4.54
CA SER A 247 13.27 -10.37 3.27
C SER A 247 13.29 -11.69 2.49
N GLY A 248 13.41 -11.63 1.16
CA GLY A 248 13.57 -12.79 0.31
C GLY A 248 12.42 -13.81 0.42
N ASP A 249 12.78 -15.07 0.65
CA ASP A 249 11.83 -16.20 0.74
C ASP A 249 10.72 -16.00 1.78
N ALA A 250 11.02 -15.31 2.89
CA ALA A 250 10.03 -15.03 3.92
C ALA A 250 8.92 -14.08 3.42
N VAL A 251 9.28 -13.12 2.55
CA VAL A 251 8.30 -12.26 1.86
C VAL A 251 7.57 -13.07 0.80
N GLN A 252 8.29 -13.87 0.01
CA GLN A 252 7.72 -14.67 -1.07
C GLN A 252 6.64 -15.64 -0.58
N LYS A 253 6.89 -16.34 0.54
CA LYS A 253 5.89 -17.23 1.20
C LYS A 253 4.62 -16.51 1.64
N MET A 254 4.67 -15.19 1.86
CA MET A 254 3.50 -14.39 2.24
C MET A 254 2.67 -13.91 1.05
N LEU A 255 3.19 -14.00 -0.19
CA LEU A 255 2.52 -13.44 -1.37
C LEU A 255 1.42 -14.35 -1.91
N GLY A 256 1.48 -15.64 -1.64
CA GLY A 256 0.65 -16.66 -2.28
C GLY A 256 1.11 -16.97 -3.70
N HIS A 257 0.35 -17.81 -4.39
CA HIS A 257 0.69 -18.34 -5.71
C HIS A 257 -0.17 -17.76 -6.82
N CYS A 258 0.26 -17.93 -8.04
CA CYS A 258 -0.46 -17.57 -9.26
C CYS A 258 -1.65 -18.50 -9.49
N ALA A 259 -2.78 -17.97 -9.94
CA ALA A 259 -3.94 -18.78 -10.28
C ALA A 259 -3.71 -19.66 -11.52
N PHE A 260 -2.93 -19.18 -12.49
CA PHE A 260 -2.62 -19.89 -13.73
C PHE A 260 -1.44 -20.87 -13.60
N GLU A 261 -0.47 -20.53 -12.76
CA GLU A 261 0.73 -21.33 -12.49
C GLU A 261 0.81 -21.56 -10.97
N PRO A 262 0.12 -22.56 -10.41
CA PRO A 262 -0.05 -22.72 -8.96
C PRO A 262 1.24 -22.96 -8.17
N THR A 263 2.31 -23.41 -8.82
CA THR A 263 3.63 -23.59 -8.21
C THR A 263 4.46 -22.30 -8.17
N GLU A 264 4.08 -21.30 -8.97
CA GLU A 264 4.82 -20.06 -9.10
C GLU A 264 4.30 -18.97 -8.16
N PRO A 265 5.18 -18.22 -7.51
CA PRO A 265 4.78 -17.09 -6.70
C PRO A 265 4.28 -15.92 -7.55
N LYS A 266 3.51 -15.03 -6.94
CA LYS A 266 3.06 -13.80 -7.56
C LYS A 266 4.25 -12.88 -7.90
N ALA A 267 4.23 -12.27 -9.09
CA ALA A 267 5.30 -11.41 -9.58
C ALA A 267 5.33 -10.04 -8.87
N ALA A 268 6.53 -9.48 -8.77
CA ALA A 268 6.70 -8.10 -8.34
C ALA A 268 6.07 -7.14 -9.37
N LYS A 269 5.38 -6.10 -8.87
CA LYS A 269 4.71 -5.11 -9.73
C LYS A 269 5.68 -4.27 -10.53
N ASN A 270 6.89 -4.08 -9.99
CA ASN A 270 7.92 -3.21 -10.53
C ASN A 270 8.93 -3.99 -11.42
N THR A 271 8.46 -5.01 -12.12
CA THR A 271 9.18 -5.71 -13.18
C THR A 271 8.79 -5.16 -14.55
N TYR A 272 9.68 -5.24 -15.52
CA TYR A 272 9.40 -4.82 -16.90
C TYR A 272 8.16 -5.53 -17.46
N THR A 273 8.12 -6.86 -17.35
CA THR A 273 7.01 -7.66 -17.86
C THR A 273 5.69 -7.33 -17.19
N ALA A 274 5.67 -7.05 -15.87
CA ALA A 274 4.44 -6.66 -15.18
C ALA A 274 3.97 -5.25 -15.57
N GLU A 275 4.87 -4.28 -15.76
CA GLU A 275 4.52 -2.95 -16.24
C GLU A 275 4.03 -3.00 -17.71
N ARG A 276 4.68 -3.79 -18.54
CA ARG A 276 4.27 -4.05 -19.95
C ARG A 276 2.88 -4.65 -20.01
N PHE A 277 2.60 -5.66 -19.19
CA PHE A 277 1.26 -6.26 -19.05
C PHE A 277 0.19 -5.22 -18.68
N VAL A 278 0.46 -4.39 -17.68
CA VAL A 278 -0.49 -3.35 -17.25
C VAL A 278 -0.75 -2.35 -18.38
N TRP A 279 0.30 -1.99 -19.12
CA TRP A 279 0.17 -1.11 -20.28
C TRP A 279 -0.68 -1.73 -21.38
N LEU A 280 -0.35 -2.93 -21.80
CA LEU A 280 -1.09 -3.65 -22.84
C LEU A 280 -2.55 -3.89 -22.48
N THR A 281 -2.83 -4.16 -21.19
CA THR A 281 -4.20 -4.25 -20.69
C THR A 281 -4.97 -2.96 -20.93
N LYS A 282 -4.35 -1.80 -20.68
CA LYS A 282 -4.99 -0.51 -20.92
C LYS A 282 -5.11 -0.20 -22.40
N LEU A 283 -4.06 -0.42 -23.15
CA LEU A 283 -3.98 -0.13 -24.59
C LEU A 283 -5.02 -0.94 -25.39
N ASN A 284 -5.07 -2.27 -25.19
CA ASN A 284 -5.97 -3.14 -25.93
C ASN A 284 -7.45 -3.01 -25.51
N ASN A 285 -7.71 -2.45 -24.32
CA ASN A 285 -9.06 -2.12 -23.86
C ASN A 285 -9.45 -0.65 -24.12
N LEU A 286 -8.57 0.18 -24.67
CA LEU A 286 -8.89 1.56 -24.96
C LEU A 286 -9.95 1.61 -26.07
N ARG A 287 -10.97 2.44 -25.89
CA ARG A 287 -12.07 2.62 -26.83
C ARG A 287 -12.27 4.09 -27.10
N ILE A 288 -12.53 4.43 -28.34
CA ILE A 288 -12.84 5.76 -28.80
C ILE A 288 -14.33 5.81 -29.16
N LEU A 289 -14.99 6.87 -28.70
CA LEU A 289 -16.36 7.21 -29.06
C LEU A 289 -16.28 8.28 -30.15
N GLU A 290 -16.72 7.98 -31.34
CA GLU A 290 -16.65 8.85 -32.50
C GLU A 290 -18.03 8.87 -33.17
N GLN A 291 -18.63 10.05 -33.31
CA GLN A 291 -19.99 10.24 -33.89
C GLN A 291 -21.06 9.33 -33.22
N GLY A 292 -20.93 9.07 -31.93
CA GLY A 292 -21.84 8.21 -31.17
C GLY A 292 -21.55 6.70 -31.26
N ASN A 293 -20.61 6.28 -32.08
CA ASN A 293 -20.20 4.88 -32.23
C ASN A 293 -18.93 4.59 -31.40
N GLU A 294 -18.89 3.41 -30.81
CA GLU A 294 -17.72 2.92 -30.05
C GLU A 294 -16.83 2.07 -30.96
N ARG A 295 -15.55 2.42 -31.04
CA ARG A 295 -14.56 1.59 -31.75
C ARG A 295 -13.31 1.31 -30.90
N PRO A 296 -12.63 0.17 -31.14
CA PRO A 296 -11.28 -0.07 -30.65
C PRO A 296 -10.27 0.82 -31.37
N LEU A 297 -9.02 0.84 -30.86
CA LEU A 297 -7.90 1.39 -31.63
C LEU A 297 -7.66 0.54 -32.88
N THR A 298 -7.30 1.19 -33.98
CA THR A 298 -6.76 0.51 -35.16
C THR A 298 -5.34 -0.01 -34.87
N ASP A 299 -4.83 -0.91 -35.70
CA ASP A 299 -3.47 -1.43 -35.53
C ASP A 299 -2.40 -0.34 -35.63
N THR A 300 -2.60 0.66 -36.51
CA THR A 300 -1.72 1.82 -36.66
C THR A 300 -1.75 2.72 -35.43
N GLU A 301 -2.94 3.04 -34.88
CA GLU A 301 -3.10 3.82 -33.66
C GLU A 301 -2.48 3.09 -32.46
N ARG A 302 -2.68 1.78 -32.38
CA ARG A 302 -2.08 0.95 -31.34
C ARG A 302 -0.56 0.95 -31.41
N ALA A 303 0.02 0.79 -32.62
CA ALA A 303 1.45 0.83 -32.85
C ALA A 303 2.06 2.18 -32.48
N THR A 304 1.37 3.28 -32.81
CA THR A 304 1.80 4.65 -32.45
C THR A 304 1.94 4.83 -30.94
N LEU A 305 1.03 4.26 -30.15
CA LEU A 305 1.06 4.39 -28.70
C LEU A 305 1.94 3.35 -27.99
N MET A 306 2.33 2.27 -28.66
CA MET A 306 2.92 1.07 -28.05
C MET A 306 4.14 1.36 -27.17
N ASP A 307 5.05 2.21 -27.63
CA ASP A 307 6.32 2.50 -26.94
C ASP A 307 6.38 3.88 -26.27
N GLU A 308 5.32 4.68 -26.40
CA GLU A 308 5.26 6.03 -25.82
C GLU A 308 5.47 6.09 -24.29
N PRO A 309 4.95 5.15 -23.48
CA PRO A 309 5.21 5.16 -22.04
C PRO A 309 6.66 4.91 -21.64
N TYR A 310 7.51 4.42 -22.55
CA TYR A 310 8.95 4.27 -22.32
C TYR A 310 9.72 5.56 -22.66
N ARG A 311 9.16 6.39 -23.56
CA ARG A 311 9.74 7.68 -23.95
C ARG A 311 9.37 8.79 -22.97
N LYS A 312 8.17 8.72 -22.38
CA LYS A 312 7.62 9.73 -21.46
C LYS A 312 7.32 9.14 -20.11
N SER A 313 7.77 9.78 -19.04
CA SER A 313 7.53 9.32 -17.68
C SER A 313 6.04 9.22 -17.33
N LYS A 314 5.19 10.05 -17.95
CA LYS A 314 3.74 10.00 -17.90
C LYS A 314 3.17 10.20 -19.28
N LEU A 315 2.32 9.28 -19.71
CA LEU A 315 1.48 9.43 -20.88
C LEU A 315 0.08 9.82 -20.41
N THR A 316 -0.40 11.01 -20.79
CA THR A 316 -1.76 11.48 -20.51
C THR A 316 -2.69 11.18 -21.69
N TYR A 317 -4.01 11.19 -21.46
CA TYR A 317 -4.98 11.04 -22.54
C TYR A 317 -4.89 12.19 -23.56
N ALA A 318 -4.62 13.42 -23.12
CA ALA A 318 -4.41 14.56 -24.03
C ALA A 318 -3.19 14.34 -24.95
N GLN A 319 -2.12 13.74 -24.43
CA GLN A 319 -0.97 13.38 -25.26
C GLN A 319 -1.30 12.24 -26.23
N ALA A 320 -2.07 11.25 -25.77
CA ALA A 320 -2.55 10.17 -26.63
C ALA A 320 -3.45 10.71 -27.77
N ARG A 321 -4.41 11.60 -27.45
CA ARG A 321 -5.22 12.29 -28.47
C ARG A 321 -4.36 12.95 -29.55
N LYS A 322 -3.35 13.71 -29.14
CA LYS A 322 -2.44 14.41 -30.07
C LYS A 322 -1.63 13.45 -30.93
N LEU A 323 -1.19 12.31 -30.38
CA LEU A 323 -0.42 11.30 -31.11
C LEU A 323 -1.28 10.52 -32.11
N LEU A 324 -2.56 10.37 -31.80
CA LEU A 324 -3.54 9.68 -32.64
C LEU A 324 -4.25 10.60 -33.62
N ASP A 325 -3.96 11.90 -33.59
CA ASP A 325 -4.59 12.95 -34.42
C ASP A 325 -6.13 12.88 -34.37
N LEU A 326 -6.69 12.72 -33.15
CA LEU A 326 -8.13 12.60 -32.96
C LEU A 326 -8.82 13.96 -32.96
N ASP A 327 -9.93 14.05 -33.69
CA ASP A 327 -10.79 15.23 -33.72
C ASP A 327 -11.38 15.58 -32.35
N ASP A 328 -11.79 16.85 -32.17
CA ASP A 328 -12.45 17.34 -30.95
C ASP A 328 -13.81 16.63 -30.68
N THR A 329 -14.39 15.99 -31.68
CA THR A 329 -15.62 15.21 -31.59
C THR A 329 -15.42 13.79 -31.10
N ALA A 330 -14.17 13.29 -31.05
CA ALA A 330 -13.83 11.97 -30.56
C ALA A 330 -13.55 12.01 -29.04
N PHE A 331 -14.00 11.02 -28.30
CA PHE A 331 -13.87 10.92 -26.86
C PHE A 331 -13.32 9.56 -26.43
N PHE A 332 -12.48 9.54 -25.42
CA PHE A 332 -12.04 8.27 -24.81
C PHE A 332 -13.13 7.72 -23.89
N LYS A 333 -13.58 6.50 -24.16
CA LYS A 333 -14.56 5.83 -23.28
C LYS A 333 -14.03 5.67 -21.86
N GLY A 334 -14.88 5.98 -20.90
CA GLY A 334 -14.55 5.86 -19.46
C GLY A 334 -13.97 7.11 -18.83
N LEU A 335 -13.61 8.12 -19.61
CA LEU A 335 -13.32 9.46 -19.09
C LEU A 335 -14.63 10.24 -18.86
N ARG A 336 -14.62 11.13 -17.88
CA ARG A 336 -15.73 12.02 -17.59
C ARG A 336 -15.41 13.41 -18.15
N TYR A 337 -15.91 13.71 -19.31
CA TYR A 337 -15.82 15.02 -19.90
C TYR A 337 -16.84 15.96 -19.24
N GLY A 338 -16.38 16.85 -18.39
CA GLY A 338 -17.22 17.72 -17.58
C GLY A 338 -16.48 18.99 -17.17
N LYS A 339 -16.52 19.33 -15.89
CA LYS A 339 -15.98 20.59 -15.36
C LYS A 339 -14.46 20.72 -15.43
N ASP A 340 -13.72 19.61 -15.41
CA ASP A 340 -12.26 19.59 -15.42
C ASP A 340 -11.74 19.00 -16.72
N ASN A 341 -10.50 19.32 -17.06
CA ASN A 341 -9.81 18.73 -18.19
C ASN A 341 -9.59 17.23 -17.97
N ALA A 342 -10.54 16.41 -18.36
CA ALA A 342 -10.55 14.95 -18.15
C ALA A 342 -9.32 14.27 -18.75
N GLU A 343 -8.84 14.77 -19.87
CA GLU A 343 -7.70 14.23 -20.61
C GLU A 343 -6.33 14.61 -20.02
N ALA A 344 -6.27 15.54 -19.06
CA ALA A 344 -5.07 15.77 -18.27
C ALA A 344 -4.73 14.57 -17.35
N SER A 345 -5.67 13.65 -17.16
CA SER A 345 -5.44 12.43 -16.38
C SER A 345 -4.42 11.51 -17.05
N THR A 346 -3.67 10.76 -16.22
CA THR A 346 -2.61 9.86 -16.69
C THR A 346 -3.20 8.57 -17.25
N LEU A 347 -2.97 8.30 -18.52
CA LEU A 347 -3.27 7.02 -19.17
C LEU A 347 -2.30 5.93 -18.67
N MET A 348 -0.99 6.19 -18.73
CA MET A 348 0.03 5.24 -18.27
C MET A 348 1.26 5.93 -17.70
N GLU A 349 1.92 5.24 -16.76
CA GLU A 349 3.21 5.58 -16.18
C GLU A 349 4.00 4.30 -15.92
N MET A 350 5.16 4.16 -16.59
CA MET A 350 6.12 3.05 -16.36
C MET A 350 7.05 3.41 -15.22
N LYS A 351 6.60 3.22 -13.99
CA LYS A 351 7.30 3.72 -12.78
C LYS A 351 8.67 3.11 -12.58
N ALA A 352 8.77 1.78 -12.72
CA ALA A 352 10.01 1.07 -12.50
C ALA A 352 11.01 1.36 -13.63
N TYR A 353 10.58 1.31 -14.88
CA TYR A 353 11.42 1.64 -16.04
C TYR A 353 12.06 3.03 -15.89
N HIS A 354 11.24 4.05 -15.62
CA HIS A 354 11.74 5.41 -15.46
C HIS A 354 12.52 5.65 -14.16
N ALA A 355 12.25 4.87 -13.09
CA ALA A 355 13.05 4.95 -11.88
C ALA A 355 14.47 4.42 -12.11
N ILE A 356 14.59 3.27 -12.80
CA ILE A 356 15.88 2.70 -13.20
C ILE A 356 16.62 3.67 -14.13
N SER A 357 15.95 4.18 -15.18
CA SER A 357 16.55 5.13 -16.12
C SER A 357 17.11 6.36 -15.40
N ARG A 358 16.32 6.98 -14.52
CA ARG A 358 16.75 8.15 -13.75
C ARG A 358 17.88 7.86 -12.77
N ALA A 359 17.92 6.66 -12.18
CA ALA A 359 19.00 6.25 -11.30
C ALA A 359 20.35 6.23 -12.06
N LEU A 360 20.35 5.66 -13.27
CA LEU A 360 21.53 5.63 -14.13
C LEU A 360 21.93 7.01 -14.67
N GLU A 361 20.94 7.84 -14.99
CA GLU A 361 21.18 9.23 -15.43
C GLU A 361 21.86 10.07 -14.34
N LYS A 362 21.42 9.96 -13.10
CA LYS A 362 22.00 10.69 -11.95
C LYS A 362 23.47 10.34 -11.68
N GLU A 363 23.85 9.10 -11.91
CA GLU A 363 25.23 8.61 -11.71
C GLU A 363 26.07 8.71 -13.01
N GLY A 364 25.55 9.33 -14.08
CA GLY A 364 26.28 9.51 -15.34
C GLY A 364 26.47 8.23 -16.17
N LEU A 365 25.76 7.15 -15.84
CA LEU A 365 25.85 5.87 -16.54
C LEU A 365 24.94 5.77 -17.78
N LYS A 366 24.12 6.78 -18.00
CA LYS A 366 23.18 6.88 -19.11
C LYS A 366 22.90 8.33 -19.46
N ASP A 367 22.90 8.64 -20.76
CA ASP A 367 22.48 9.95 -21.25
C ASP A 367 20.96 10.13 -21.13
N LYS A 368 20.51 11.35 -20.82
CA LYS A 368 19.09 11.68 -20.62
C LYS A 368 18.20 11.35 -21.83
N LYS A 369 18.74 11.44 -23.04
CA LYS A 369 18.00 11.17 -24.29
C LYS A 369 18.09 9.74 -24.77
N SER A 370 18.98 8.91 -24.22
CA SER A 370 19.18 7.52 -24.61
C SER A 370 18.09 6.61 -24.00
N SER A 371 17.73 5.55 -24.69
CA SER A 371 16.89 4.48 -24.15
C SER A 371 17.66 3.70 -23.07
N LEU A 372 16.92 2.99 -22.22
CA LEU A 372 17.52 2.11 -21.21
C LEU A 372 18.12 0.87 -21.89
N ASN A 373 19.43 0.71 -21.80
CA ASN A 373 20.15 -0.42 -22.38
C ASN A 373 20.27 -1.59 -21.40
N LEU A 374 19.13 -2.09 -20.92
CA LEU A 374 19.02 -3.29 -20.09
C LEU A 374 17.96 -4.20 -20.69
N SER A 375 18.25 -5.51 -20.81
CA SER A 375 17.27 -6.45 -21.33
C SER A 375 16.02 -6.53 -20.44
N PRO A 376 14.85 -6.86 -21.00
CA PRO A 376 13.62 -7.06 -20.22
C PRO A 376 13.78 -8.05 -19.08
N GLU A 377 14.54 -9.13 -19.29
CA GLU A 377 14.81 -10.17 -18.31
C GLU A 377 15.62 -9.62 -17.14
N LEU A 378 16.63 -8.81 -17.43
CA LEU A 378 17.46 -8.17 -16.40
C LEU A 378 16.68 -7.15 -15.60
N GLN A 379 15.81 -6.38 -16.25
CA GLN A 379 14.88 -5.45 -15.56
C GLN A 379 13.89 -6.22 -14.68
N ASP A 380 13.41 -7.40 -15.10
CA ASP A 380 12.57 -8.27 -14.27
C ASP A 380 13.32 -8.78 -13.04
N GLU A 381 14.58 -9.17 -13.18
CA GLU A 381 15.41 -9.60 -12.05
C GLU A 381 15.68 -8.46 -11.07
N ILE A 382 16.01 -7.27 -11.57
CA ILE A 382 16.18 -6.06 -10.75
C ILE A 382 14.88 -5.74 -10.01
N GLY A 383 13.76 -5.64 -10.72
CA GLY A 383 12.46 -5.35 -10.14
C GLY A 383 12.05 -6.35 -9.05
N THR A 384 12.33 -7.64 -9.28
CA THR A 384 12.06 -8.72 -8.33
C THR A 384 12.97 -8.61 -7.09
N ALA A 385 14.28 -8.43 -7.28
CA ALA A 385 15.24 -8.33 -6.19
C ALA A 385 14.93 -7.14 -5.28
N PHE A 386 14.73 -5.95 -5.84
CA PHE A 386 14.41 -4.75 -5.06
C PHE A 386 13.03 -4.78 -4.37
N SER A 387 12.11 -5.61 -4.87
CA SER A 387 10.79 -5.80 -4.23
C SER A 387 10.81 -6.82 -3.09
N LEU A 388 11.60 -7.89 -3.22
CA LEU A 388 11.67 -8.98 -2.25
C LEU A 388 12.67 -8.71 -1.12
N PHE A 389 13.83 -8.18 -1.44
CA PHE A 389 14.90 -7.97 -0.48
C PHE A 389 14.86 -6.57 0.13
N LYS A 390 15.29 -6.45 1.40
CA LYS A 390 15.13 -5.23 2.21
C LYS A 390 16.45 -4.62 2.68
N THR A 391 17.57 -5.27 2.42
CA THR A 391 18.91 -4.75 2.70
C THR A 391 19.73 -4.66 1.43
N ASP A 392 20.70 -3.75 1.39
CA ASP A 392 21.59 -3.59 0.23
C ASP A 392 22.48 -4.83 0.06
N GLU A 393 22.87 -5.48 1.15
CA GLU A 393 23.67 -6.72 1.14
C GLU A 393 22.90 -7.87 0.46
N ASP A 394 21.62 -8.07 0.83
CA ASP A 394 20.78 -9.11 0.23
C ASP A 394 20.54 -8.86 -1.26
N ILE A 395 20.26 -7.61 -1.65
CA ILE A 395 20.07 -7.21 -3.05
C ILE A 395 21.35 -7.43 -3.85
N THR A 396 22.49 -6.98 -3.31
CA THR A 396 23.81 -7.18 -3.92
C THR A 396 24.12 -8.67 -4.08
N GLY A 397 23.90 -9.47 -3.05
CA GLY A 397 24.09 -10.92 -3.10
C GLY A 397 23.24 -11.59 -4.19
N ARG A 398 22.01 -11.12 -4.41
CA ARG A 398 21.10 -11.65 -5.43
C ARG A 398 21.47 -11.27 -6.85
N LEU A 399 21.98 -10.04 -7.06
CA LEU A 399 22.26 -9.48 -8.39
C LEU A 399 23.75 -9.56 -8.78
N LYS A 400 24.62 -10.01 -7.87
CA LYS A 400 26.06 -10.17 -8.12
C LYS A 400 26.33 -11.06 -9.32
N GLY A 401 27.16 -10.59 -10.24
CA GLY A 401 27.51 -11.29 -11.48
C GLY A 401 26.43 -11.24 -12.59
N ARG A 402 25.28 -10.62 -12.32
CA ARG A 402 24.19 -10.41 -13.30
C ARG A 402 24.08 -8.95 -13.73
N VAL A 403 24.35 -8.03 -12.81
CA VAL A 403 24.35 -6.59 -13.04
C VAL A 403 25.77 -6.07 -12.83
N GLN A 404 26.20 -5.15 -13.66
CA GLN A 404 27.50 -4.48 -13.51
C GLN A 404 27.58 -3.74 -12.17
N PRO A 405 28.73 -3.75 -11.47
CA PRO A 405 28.84 -3.16 -10.13
C PRO A 405 28.42 -1.69 -10.07
N GLU A 406 28.78 -0.89 -11.07
CA GLU A 406 28.49 0.54 -11.15
C GLU A 406 26.97 0.77 -11.29
N ILE A 407 26.31 -0.02 -12.15
CA ILE A 407 24.85 0.01 -12.32
C ILE A 407 24.18 -0.40 -11.01
N LEU A 408 24.64 -1.48 -10.38
CA LEU A 408 24.06 -1.95 -9.12
C LEU A 408 24.18 -0.88 -8.02
N GLU A 409 25.31 -0.22 -7.92
CA GLU A 409 25.53 0.87 -6.95
C GLU A 409 24.58 2.05 -7.19
N ALA A 410 24.42 2.48 -8.45
CA ALA A 410 23.46 3.51 -8.84
C ALA A 410 22.02 3.14 -8.44
N LEU A 411 21.63 1.90 -8.70
CA LEU A 411 20.30 1.41 -8.35
C LEU A 411 20.08 1.37 -6.82
N LEU A 412 21.08 0.90 -6.05
CA LEU A 412 21.00 0.85 -4.59
C LEU A 412 20.85 2.25 -3.95
N LYS A 413 21.44 3.27 -4.55
CA LYS A 413 21.33 4.66 -4.08
C LYS A 413 19.96 5.27 -4.33
N HIS A 414 19.30 4.92 -5.45
CA HIS A 414 18.17 5.73 -5.95
C HIS A 414 16.83 4.99 -6.04
N ILE A 415 16.78 3.65 -6.00
CA ILE A 415 15.51 2.94 -6.18
C ILE A 415 15.07 2.15 -4.95
N SER A 416 13.75 2.12 -4.76
CA SER A 416 13.07 1.26 -3.81
C SER A 416 11.76 0.79 -4.42
N PHE A 417 11.57 -0.54 -4.45
CA PHE A 417 10.37 -1.15 -4.99
C PHE A 417 9.61 -1.92 -3.92
N ASP A 418 8.29 -1.96 -4.09
CA ASP A 418 7.35 -2.73 -3.29
C ASP A 418 6.18 -3.16 -4.16
N LYS A 419 5.23 -3.90 -3.57
CA LYS A 419 3.99 -4.37 -4.20
C LYS A 419 4.20 -5.48 -5.23
N PHE A 420 3.13 -6.26 -5.38
CA PHE A 420 3.09 -7.44 -6.23
C PHE A 420 1.78 -7.46 -7.03
N VAL A 421 1.80 -8.10 -8.19
CA VAL A 421 0.61 -8.38 -9.00
C VAL A 421 0.05 -9.75 -8.64
N GLN A 422 -1.15 -10.09 -9.13
CA GLN A 422 -1.80 -11.36 -8.76
C GLN A 422 -1.34 -12.55 -9.62
N ILE A 423 -0.54 -12.31 -10.65
CA ILE A 423 -0.09 -13.28 -11.66
C ILE A 423 1.42 -13.47 -11.50
N SER A 424 1.93 -14.67 -11.77
CA SER A 424 3.37 -14.98 -11.75
C SER A 424 4.09 -14.40 -12.97
N LEU A 425 5.40 -14.21 -12.86
CA LEU A 425 6.22 -13.74 -13.98
C LEU A 425 6.21 -14.74 -15.14
N LYS A 426 6.16 -16.05 -14.84
CA LYS A 426 6.06 -17.11 -15.84
C LYS A 426 4.75 -17.01 -16.64
N ALA A 427 3.62 -16.81 -15.97
CA ALA A 427 2.34 -16.61 -16.65
C ALA A 427 2.33 -15.32 -17.47
N LEU A 428 2.87 -14.23 -16.93
CA LEU A 428 2.97 -12.95 -17.66
C LEU A 428 3.79 -13.08 -18.94
N ARG A 429 4.93 -13.78 -18.90
CA ARG A 429 5.78 -14.01 -20.08
C ARG A 429 5.11 -14.85 -21.18
N ARG A 430 4.10 -15.64 -20.83
CA ARG A 430 3.27 -16.36 -21.82
C ARG A 430 2.17 -15.48 -22.39
N ILE A 431 1.53 -14.65 -21.53
CA ILE A 431 0.37 -13.84 -21.90
C ILE A 431 0.77 -12.59 -22.70
N VAL A 432 1.84 -11.90 -22.30
CA VAL A 432 2.28 -10.62 -22.88
C VAL A 432 2.50 -10.69 -24.40
N PRO A 433 3.15 -11.71 -24.97
CA PRO A 433 3.35 -11.77 -26.43
C PRO A 433 2.04 -11.79 -27.25
N LEU A 434 1.00 -12.45 -26.76
CA LEU A 434 -0.31 -12.43 -27.40
C LEU A 434 -1.00 -11.08 -27.28
N MET A 435 -0.83 -10.41 -26.14
CA MET A 435 -1.35 -9.05 -25.94
C MET A 435 -0.60 -8.03 -26.80
N GLU A 436 0.66 -8.23 -27.10
CA GLU A 436 1.43 -7.42 -28.05
C GLU A 436 0.91 -7.54 -29.49
N GLN A 437 0.29 -8.65 -29.84
CA GLN A 437 -0.42 -8.86 -31.10
C GLN A 437 -1.83 -8.22 -31.13
N GLY A 438 -2.26 -7.54 -30.04
CA GLY A 438 -3.54 -6.85 -29.96
C GLY A 438 -4.63 -7.60 -29.20
N LYS A 439 -4.41 -8.86 -28.79
CA LYS A 439 -5.41 -9.60 -28.00
C LYS A 439 -5.61 -8.96 -26.63
N ARG A 440 -6.85 -8.96 -26.17
CA ARG A 440 -7.16 -8.56 -24.80
C ARG A 440 -6.66 -9.63 -23.83
N TYR A 441 -6.57 -9.25 -22.56
CA TYR A 441 -6.08 -10.15 -21.51
C TYR A 441 -6.90 -11.44 -21.39
N ASP A 442 -8.23 -11.34 -21.44
CA ASP A 442 -9.15 -12.48 -21.39
C ASP A 442 -8.96 -13.42 -22.58
N GLU A 443 -8.82 -12.89 -23.79
CA GLU A 443 -8.56 -13.64 -25.03
C GLU A 443 -7.21 -14.36 -24.99
N ALA A 444 -6.15 -13.66 -24.55
CA ALA A 444 -4.82 -14.24 -24.41
C ALA A 444 -4.79 -15.35 -23.34
N CYS A 445 -5.50 -15.17 -22.23
CA CYS A 445 -5.63 -16.20 -21.20
C CYS A 445 -6.40 -17.43 -21.69
N ALA A 446 -7.50 -17.24 -22.42
CA ALA A 446 -8.29 -18.33 -22.99
C ALA A 446 -7.48 -19.18 -23.95
N GLU A 447 -6.62 -18.54 -24.76
CA GLU A 447 -5.76 -19.25 -25.71
C GLU A 447 -4.67 -20.09 -25.03
N ILE A 448 -4.04 -19.57 -23.96
CA ILE A 448 -2.90 -20.24 -23.31
C ILE A 448 -3.37 -21.27 -22.27
N TYR A 449 -4.41 -20.95 -21.51
CA TYR A 449 -4.85 -21.70 -20.34
C TYR A 449 -6.24 -22.34 -20.52
N GLY A 450 -6.87 -22.13 -21.67
CA GLY A 450 -8.24 -22.59 -21.93
C GLY A 450 -9.27 -21.88 -21.06
N ASP A 451 -10.45 -22.47 -20.99
CA ASP A 451 -11.57 -21.96 -20.20
C ASP A 451 -11.30 -22.14 -18.69
N HIS A 452 -10.31 -21.42 -18.16
CA HIS A 452 -9.85 -21.56 -16.78
C HIS A 452 -10.88 -21.09 -15.74
N TYR A 453 -11.82 -20.26 -16.16
CA TYR A 453 -12.87 -19.73 -15.28
C TYR A 453 -14.05 -20.70 -15.07
N GLY A 454 -14.21 -21.74 -15.92
CA GLY A 454 -15.34 -22.66 -15.91
C GLY A 454 -15.13 -24.04 -15.26
N LYS A 455 -13.89 -24.49 -15.12
CA LYS A 455 -13.57 -25.89 -14.76
C LYS A 455 -12.68 -26.02 -13.52
N LYS A 456 -13.06 -25.44 -12.39
CA LYS A 456 -12.67 -26.08 -11.15
C LYS A 456 -13.62 -27.24 -10.94
N ASN A 457 -13.11 -28.48 -10.89
CA ASN A 457 -13.80 -29.64 -10.31
C ASN A 457 -14.13 -29.29 -8.87
N THR A 458 -15.22 -28.57 -8.67
CA THR A 458 -15.78 -28.36 -7.35
C THR A 458 -16.66 -29.57 -7.10
N GLU A 459 -16.27 -30.39 -6.14
CA GLU A 459 -17.20 -31.35 -5.53
C GLU A 459 -18.47 -30.60 -5.25
N GLU A 460 -19.59 -31.11 -5.74
CA GLU A 460 -20.90 -30.56 -5.42
C GLU A 460 -21.12 -30.59 -3.92
N LYS A 461 -21.24 -29.40 -3.32
CA LYS A 461 -21.45 -29.28 -1.88
C LYS A 461 -22.82 -28.66 -1.65
N ILE A 462 -23.64 -29.32 -0.86
CA ILE A 462 -24.96 -28.81 -0.44
C ILE A 462 -24.83 -27.46 0.28
N TYR A 463 -23.76 -27.28 1.06
CA TYR A 463 -23.50 -26.04 1.79
C TYR A 463 -22.18 -25.40 1.37
N LEU A 464 -22.20 -24.06 1.27
CA LEU A 464 -21.00 -23.29 0.99
C LEU A 464 -19.97 -23.44 2.12
N PRO A 465 -18.72 -23.78 1.82
CA PRO A 465 -17.64 -23.87 2.81
C PRO A 465 -17.28 -22.49 3.38
N PRO A 466 -16.50 -22.40 4.45
CA PRO A 466 -15.95 -21.13 4.93
C PRO A 466 -15.16 -20.40 3.84
N ILE A 467 -15.27 -19.07 3.81
CA ILE A 467 -14.51 -18.25 2.88
C ILE A 467 -13.02 -18.32 3.27
N PRO A 468 -12.11 -18.63 2.34
CA PRO A 468 -10.67 -18.70 2.62
C PRO A 468 -10.11 -17.30 2.91
N ALA A 469 -9.75 -17.06 4.19
CA ALA A 469 -9.28 -15.76 4.67
C ALA A 469 -7.86 -15.38 4.18
N ASP A 470 -7.11 -16.35 3.71
CA ASP A 470 -5.78 -16.21 3.10
C ASP A 470 -5.87 -15.73 1.63
N GLU A 471 -6.94 -16.08 0.92
CA GLU A 471 -7.20 -15.61 -0.44
C GLU A 471 -7.83 -14.21 -0.45
N ILE A 472 -8.79 -13.94 0.45
CA ILE A 472 -9.51 -12.67 0.54
C ILE A 472 -8.97 -11.84 1.70
N ARG A 473 -8.05 -10.95 1.42
CA ARG A 473 -7.38 -10.12 2.44
C ARG A 473 -8.13 -8.85 2.83
N ASN A 474 -9.09 -8.40 2.02
CA ASN A 474 -9.91 -7.24 2.36
C ASN A 474 -10.93 -7.62 3.45
N PRO A 475 -10.82 -7.08 4.69
CA PRO A 475 -11.70 -7.47 5.78
C PRO A 475 -13.16 -7.05 5.57
N VAL A 476 -13.42 -6.01 4.78
CA VAL A 476 -14.79 -5.58 4.44
C VAL A 476 -15.44 -6.62 3.53
N VAL A 477 -14.74 -7.01 2.46
CA VAL A 477 -15.20 -8.03 1.51
C VAL A 477 -15.36 -9.38 2.21
N LEU A 478 -14.36 -9.82 2.99
CA LEU A 478 -14.40 -11.08 3.72
C LEU A 478 -15.60 -11.14 4.68
N ARG A 479 -15.92 -10.02 5.37
CA ARG A 479 -17.08 -9.95 6.25
C ARG A 479 -18.39 -10.04 5.48
N ALA A 480 -18.54 -9.26 4.40
CA ALA A 480 -19.74 -9.27 3.57
C ALA A 480 -20.02 -10.67 2.99
N LEU A 481 -19.02 -11.30 2.38
CA LEU A 481 -19.14 -12.66 1.84
C LEU A 481 -19.41 -13.71 2.92
N SER A 482 -18.79 -13.59 4.10
CA SER A 482 -19.05 -14.50 5.23
C SER A 482 -20.49 -14.38 5.75
N GLN A 483 -21.09 -13.18 5.69
CA GLN A 483 -22.49 -12.99 6.05
C GLN A 483 -23.43 -13.50 4.96
N ALA A 484 -23.13 -13.25 3.68
CA ALA A 484 -23.89 -13.79 2.54
C ALA A 484 -23.90 -15.34 2.60
N ARG A 485 -22.75 -15.96 2.82
CA ARG A 485 -22.65 -17.42 3.03
C ARG A 485 -23.59 -17.92 4.12
N LYS A 486 -23.67 -17.21 5.26
CA LYS A 486 -24.57 -17.59 6.36
C LYS A 486 -26.03 -17.52 5.94
N VAL A 487 -26.41 -16.49 5.20
CA VAL A 487 -27.77 -16.34 4.64
C VAL A 487 -28.07 -17.51 3.70
N ILE A 488 -27.21 -17.73 2.70
CA ILE A 488 -27.39 -18.83 1.72
C ILE A 488 -27.53 -20.18 2.42
N ASN A 489 -26.59 -20.52 3.33
CA ASN A 489 -26.63 -21.81 4.02
C ASN A 489 -27.85 -21.94 4.95
N THR A 490 -28.43 -20.85 5.45
CA THR A 490 -29.66 -20.88 6.24
C THR A 490 -30.87 -21.12 5.36
N VAL A 491 -30.94 -20.45 4.21
CA VAL A 491 -31.99 -20.64 3.20
C VAL A 491 -31.97 -22.10 2.71
N VAL A 492 -30.79 -22.59 2.29
CA VAL A 492 -30.63 -23.98 1.81
C VAL A 492 -31.03 -25.01 2.87
N ARG A 493 -30.74 -24.76 4.16
CA ARG A 493 -31.18 -25.66 5.24
C ARG A 493 -32.70 -25.73 5.38
N ARG A 494 -33.38 -24.63 5.17
CA ARG A 494 -34.82 -24.52 5.38
C ARG A 494 -35.64 -24.96 4.17
N TYR A 495 -35.20 -24.62 2.96
CA TYR A 495 -35.95 -24.75 1.73
C TYR A 495 -35.34 -25.68 0.68
N GLY A 496 -34.14 -26.22 0.92
CA GLY A 496 -33.38 -26.99 -0.07
C GLY A 496 -32.52 -26.10 -0.98
N SER A 497 -31.85 -26.71 -1.95
CA SER A 497 -31.00 -25.98 -2.90
C SER A 497 -31.82 -25.17 -3.90
N PRO A 498 -31.49 -23.91 -4.16
CA PRO A 498 -32.17 -23.11 -5.20
C PRO A 498 -31.80 -23.61 -6.61
N ALA A 499 -32.72 -23.42 -7.57
CA ALA A 499 -32.41 -23.65 -8.97
C ALA A 499 -31.35 -22.70 -9.50
N ARG A 500 -31.43 -21.43 -9.07
CA ARG A 500 -30.45 -20.40 -9.43
C ARG A 500 -30.19 -19.44 -8.26
N ILE A 501 -29.01 -18.81 -8.27
CA ILE A 501 -28.67 -17.71 -7.37
C ILE A 501 -28.30 -16.50 -8.20
N HIS A 502 -29.07 -15.41 -8.05
CA HIS A 502 -28.77 -14.12 -8.65
C HIS A 502 -28.08 -13.23 -7.63
N ILE A 503 -26.90 -12.74 -7.95
CA ILE A 503 -26.09 -11.93 -7.04
C ILE A 503 -25.92 -10.53 -7.62
N GLU A 504 -26.43 -9.54 -6.91
CA GLU A 504 -26.08 -8.14 -7.10
C GLU A 504 -25.06 -7.75 -6.04
N THR A 505 -23.99 -7.07 -6.48
CA THR A 505 -22.99 -6.53 -5.55
C THR A 505 -23.03 -5.02 -5.60
N ALA A 506 -23.18 -4.39 -4.44
CA ALA A 506 -23.06 -2.96 -4.36
C ALA A 506 -21.71 -2.51 -4.91
N ARG A 507 -21.71 -1.51 -5.81
CA ARG A 507 -20.48 -0.96 -6.45
C ARG A 507 -19.42 -0.52 -5.45
N GLU A 508 -19.79 -0.38 -4.20
CA GLU A 508 -18.95 0.08 -3.08
C GLU A 508 -18.12 -1.03 -2.43
N VAL A 509 -18.50 -2.30 -2.58
CA VAL A 509 -17.85 -3.43 -1.89
C VAL A 509 -16.36 -3.54 -2.25
N GLY A 510 -16.02 -3.30 -3.51
CA GLY A 510 -14.63 -3.36 -4.00
C GLY A 510 -13.84 -2.05 -3.90
N LYS A 511 -14.47 -0.93 -3.48
CA LYS A 511 -13.85 0.39 -3.48
C LYS A 511 -13.17 0.73 -2.16
N SER A 512 -12.14 1.61 -2.23
CA SER A 512 -11.50 2.15 -1.04
C SER A 512 -12.49 3.03 -0.25
N PHE A 513 -12.21 3.25 1.04
CA PHE A 513 -13.00 4.15 1.89
C PHE A 513 -13.08 5.56 1.30
N LYS A 514 -11.97 6.07 0.76
CA LYS A 514 -11.91 7.40 0.14
C LYS A 514 -12.85 7.49 -1.05
N ASP A 515 -12.82 6.50 -1.95
CA ASP A 515 -13.68 6.47 -3.13
C ASP A 515 -15.16 6.37 -2.75
N ARG A 516 -15.48 5.58 -1.71
CA ARG A 516 -16.86 5.48 -1.19
C ARG A 516 -17.34 6.81 -0.63
N LYS A 517 -16.51 7.51 0.14
CA LYS A 517 -16.86 8.84 0.68
C LYS A 517 -17.06 9.88 -0.42
N GLU A 518 -16.29 9.82 -1.50
CA GLU A 518 -16.50 10.67 -2.68
C GLU A 518 -17.84 10.35 -3.38
N ILE A 519 -18.21 9.07 -3.44
CA ILE A 519 -19.50 8.64 -4.00
C ILE A 519 -20.65 9.14 -3.12
N GLU A 520 -20.58 8.92 -1.80
CA GLU A 520 -21.58 9.41 -0.84
C GLU A 520 -21.77 10.93 -0.96
N LYS A 521 -20.66 11.68 -1.01
CA LYS A 521 -20.70 13.13 -1.20
C LYS A 521 -21.40 13.52 -2.51
N ARG A 522 -21.07 12.85 -3.60
CA ARG A 522 -21.68 13.10 -4.92
C ARG A 522 -23.17 12.74 -4.94
N GLN A 523 -23.56 11.63 -4.30
CA GLN A 523 -24.97 11.26 -4.18
C GLN A 523 -25.74 12.30 -3.37
N GLU A 524 -25.18 12.80 -2.28
CA GLU A 524 -25.79 13.86 -1.48
C GLU A 524 -25.89 15.18 -2.24
N GLU A 525 -24.88 15.56 -3.01
CA GLU A 525 -24.91 16.73 -3.90
C GLU A 525 -26.00 16.58 -4.96
N ASN A 526 -26.08 15.42 -5.62
CA ASN A 526 -27.11 15.13 -6.61
C ASN A 526 -28.54 15.14 -5.99
N ARG A 527 -28.68 14.65 -4.75
CA ARG A 527 -29.96 14.71 -4.03
C ARG A 527 -30.38 16.16 -3.79
N LYS A 528 -29.49 16.99 -3.25
CA LYS A 528 -29.72 18.42 -3.02
C LYS A 528 -30.05 19.18 -4.32
N ASP A 529 -29.33 18.88 -5.41
CA ASP A 529 -29.59 19.49 -6.71
C ASP A 529 -30.96 19.08 -7.26
N ARG A 530 -31.36 17.82 -7.04
CA ARG A 530 -32.68 17.34 -7.42
C ARG A 530 -33.80 17.99 -6.58
N GLU A 531 -33.59 18.13 -5.28
CA GLU A 531 -34.53 18.83 -4.37
C GLU A 531 -34.69 20.29 -4.77
N LYS A 532 -33.59 20.99 -5.07
CA LYS A 532 -33.64 22.37 -5.58
C LYS A 532 -34.37 22.48 -6.92
N ALA A 533 -34.10 21.55 -7.84
CA ALA A 533 -34.75 21.53 -9.14
C ALA A 533 -36.23 21.20 -9.02
N ALA A 534 -36.62 20.34 -8.08
CA ALA A 534 -38.04 20.07 -7.79
C ALA A 534 -38.77 21.28 -7.16
N ALA A 535 -38.08 22.02 -6.27
CA ALA A 535 -38.63 23.26 -5.71
C ALA A 535 -38.85 24.32 -6.81
N LYS A 536 -37.84 24.54 -7.68
CA LYS A 536 -37.97 25.42 -8.84
C LYS A 536 -39.10 24.98 -9.79
N PHE A 537 -39.24 23.69 -10.04
CA PHE A 537 -40.32 23.18 -10.88
C PHE A 537 -41.69 23.58 -10.33
N ARG A 538 -41.91 23.53 -9.01
CA ARG A 538 -43.14 23.97 -8.35
C ARG A 538 -43.36 25.49 -8.45
N GLU A 539 -42.28 26.29 -8.48
CA GLU A 539 -42.39 27.74 -8.74
C GLU A 539 -42.83 28.04 -10.17
N TYR A 540 -42.33 27.30 -11.16
CA TYR A 540 -42.73 27.45 -12.57
C TYR A 540 -44.14 26.90 -12.85
N PHE A 541 -44.56 25.87 -12.10
CA PHE A 541 -45.82 25.18 -12.28
C PHE A 541 -46.64 25.09 -10.97
N PRO A 542 -47.12 26.20 -10.43
CA PRO A 542 -47.81 26.23 -9.12
C PRO A 542 -49.06 25.37 -9.04
N ASN A 543 -49.71 25.12 -10.18
CA ASN A 543 -50.92 24.30 -10.27
C ASN A 543 -50.64 22.80 -10.52
N PHE A 544 -49.37 22.38 -10.52
CA PHE A 544 -49.04 20.97 -10.74
C PHE A 544 -49.35 20.12 -9.50
N VAL A 545 -50.20 19.12 -9.71
CA VAL A 545 -50.65 18.21 -8.63
C VAL A 545 -49.75 16.98 -8.59
N GLY A 546 -49.08 16.79 -7.45
CA GLY A 546 -48.19 15.64 -7.20
C GLY A 546 -46.71 15.96 -7.16
N GLU A 547 -45.86 14.92 -7.09
CA GLU A 547 -44.39 15.06 -7.14
C GLU A 547 -43.89 15.08 -8.59
N PRO A 548 -43.03 16.04 -8.98
CA PRO A 548 -42.47 16.11 -10.32
C PRO A 548 -41.62 14.87 -10.61
N LYS A 549 -41.88 14.21 -11.73
CA LYS A 549 -41.09 13.05 -12.17
C LYS A 549 -39.71 13.47 -12.63
N SER A 550 -38.75 12.55 -12.60
CA SER A 550 -37.37 12.82 -13.03
C SER A 550 -37.27 13.40 -14.45
N LYS A 551 -38.25 13.06 -15.33
CA LYS A 551 -38.31 13.56 -16.71
C LYS A 551 -38.73 15.03 -16.77
N ASP A 552 -39.63 15.45 -15.88
CA ASP A 552 -40.10 16.84 -15.81
C ASP A 552 -39.00 17.75 -15.25
N ILE A 553 -38.32 17.30 -14.21
CA ILE A 553 -37.13 17.99 -13.66
C ILE A 553 -36.02 18.11 -14.71
N LEU A 554 -35.80 17.06 -15.51
CA LEU A 554 -34.77 17.08 -16.56
C LEU A 554 -35.15 18.10 -17.64
N LYS A 555 -36.41 18.15 -18.09
CA LYS A 555 -36.90 19.13 -19.06
C LYS A 555 -36.65 20.56 -18.58
N LEU A 556 -37.01 20.87 -17.34
CA LEU A 556 -36.80 22.20 -16.76
C LEU A 556 -35.29 22.55 -16.71
N ARG A 557 -34.45 21.63 -16.28
CA ARG A 557 -32.99 21.85 -16.26
C ARG A 557 -32.42 22.11 -17.65
N LEU A 558 -32.86 21.35 -18.65
CA LEU A 558 -32.41 21.56 -20.03
C LEU A 558 -32.93 22.91 -20.58
N TYR A 559 -34.16 23.28 -20.27
CA TYR A 559 -34.71 24.58 -20.63
C TYR A 559 -33.90 25.75 -20.04
N GLU A 560 -33.57 25.69 -18.75
CA GLU A 560 -32.71 26.69 -18.10
C GLU A 560 -31.30 26.73 -18.70
N GLN A 561 -30.67 25.57 -18.94
CA GLN A 561 -29.35 25.49 -19.55
C GLN A 561 -29.29 26.04 -20.96
N GLN A 562 -30.38 25.95 -21.70
CA GLN A 562 -30.52 26.46 -23.05
C GLN A 562 -31.00 27.92 -23.10
N HIS A 563 -31.13 28.57 -21.94
CA HIS A 563 -31.66 29.93 -21.82
C HIS A 563 -32.99 30.11 -22.53
N SER A 564 -33.90 29.15 -22.39
CA SER A 564 -35.22 29.09 -22.99
C SER A 564 -35.22 29.07 -24.55
N LYS A 565 -34.09 28.76 -25.18
CA LYS A 565 -33.97 28.72 -26.65
C LYS A 565 -33.58 27.33 -27.15
N CYS A 566 -34.20 26.93 -28.23
CA CYS A 566 -33.88 25.69 -28.93
C CYS A 566 -32.45 25.78 -29.56
N LEU A 567 -31.56 24.88 -29.23
CA LEU A 567 -30.19 24.84 -29.75
C LEU A 567 -30.12 24.62 -31.28
N TYR A 568 -31.16 23.99 -31.85
CA TYR A 568 -31.21 23.73 -33.31
C TYR A 568 -31.83 24.85 -34.12
N SER A 569 -32.86 25.50 -33.58
CA SER A 569 -33.63 26.52 -34.36
C SER A 569 -33.45 27.93 -33.85
N GLY A 570 -32.81 28.13 -32.69
CA GLY A 570 -32.69 29.43 -32.04
C GLY A 570 -34.00 30.05 -31.54
N LYS A 571 -35.15 29.37 -31.75
CA LYS A 571 -36.47 29.85 -31.32
C LYS A 571 -36.69 29.62 -29.83
N GLU A 572 -37.51 30.46 -29.21
CA GLU A 572 -37.92 30.29 -27.83
C GLU A 572 -38.71 28.97 -27.67
N ILE A 573 -38.40 28.25 -26.60
CA ILE A 573 -39.09 27.01 -26.20
C ILE A 573 -40.17 27.39 -25.21
N ASN A 574 -41.42 26.99 -25.50
CA ASN A 574 -42.48 27.09 -24.53
C ASN A 574 -42.45 25.86 -23.61
N LEU A 575 -42.47 26.06 -22.31
CA LEU A 575 -42.41 25.00 -21.29
C LEU A 575 -43.76 24.33 -21.01
N VAL A 576 -44.86 24.84 -21.56
CA VAL A 576 -46.24 24.33 -21.36
C VAL A 576 -46.52 23.19 -22.30
#